data_68c2bf53406d9a702abc7672207602de
#
_entry.id   68c2bf53406d9a702abc7672207602de
#
_cell.length_a   1.000
_cell.length_b   1.000
_cell.length_c   1.000
_cell.angle_alpha   90.00
_cell.angle_beta   90.00
_cell.angle_gamma   90.00
#
_symmetry.space_group_name_H-M   'P 1'
#
loop_
_entity.id
_entity.type
_entity.pdbx_description
1 polymer ?
#
loop_
_entity_poly.entity_id
_entity_poly.type
_entity_poly.pdbx_seq_one_letter_code
_entity_poly.pdbx_strand_id
1 'polypeptide(L)'
;MENDLKIEFFELGKIDESLFTRVVVVCRHGQKFVYVRQKGKETWEIPGGKIEPNETWQSAARRELFEETGAKEFKLEPICGYKISKPALLLFAEDRKSVV
;
A
#
# COMPACT_ATOMS: atom_id res chain seq x y z
N MET A 1 -10.37 16.81 24.44
CA MET A 1 -9.18 16.18 24.19
C MET A 1 -8.93 15.96 22.75
N GLU A 2 -7.87 16.43 22.28
CA GLU A 2 -7.65 16.27 20.93
C GLU A 2 -6.84 15.16 20.60
N ASN A 3 -7.03 14.61 19.47
CA ASN A 3 -6.22 13.60 18.95
C ASN A 3 -5.16 14.19 18.15
N ASP A 4 -4.04 14.31 18.72
CA ASP A 4 -2.92 14.81 17.97
C ASP A 4 -2.31 13.70 17.18
N LEU A 5 -3.02 13.29 16.13
CA LEU A 5 -2.45 12.31 15.22
C LEU A 5 -1.42 13.02 14.39
N LYS A 6 -0.17 12.69 14.62
CA LYS A 6 0.91 13.25 13.83
C LYS A 6 1.34 12.25 12.78
N ILE A 7 1.36 12.69 11.55
CA ILE A 7 1.85 11.89 10.44
C ILE A 7 3.18 12.46 10.02
N GLU A 8 4.21 11.62 10.06
CA GLU A 8 5.53 12.00 9.57
C GLU A 8 5.72 11.40 8.20
N PHE A 9 6.25 12.18 7.27
CA PHE A 9 6.53 11.71 5.91
C PHE A 9 8.03 11.65 5.72
N PHE A 10 8.49 10.65 4.98
CA PHE A 10 9.90 10.45 4.69
C PHE A 10 10.10 10.36 3.19
N GLU A 11 11.09 11.05 2.68
CA GLU A 11 11.47 10.89 1.29
C GLU A 11 12.08 9.51 1.09
N LEU A 12 11.94 8.98 -0.11
CA LEU A 12 12.56 7.72 -0.44
C LEU A 12 14.07 7.83 -0.28
N GLY A 13 14.66 6.80 0.30
CA GLY A 13 16.10 6.80 0.55
C GLY A 13 16.53 7.47 1.83
N LYS A 14 15.61 8.12 2.54
CA LYS A 14 15.94 8.77 3.81
C LYS A 14 15.68 7.89 5.01
N ILE A 15 15.04 6.75 4.82
CA ILE A 15 14.78 5.82 5.90
C ILE A 15 15.13 4.43 5.39
N ASP A 16 15.70 3.62 6.27
CA ASP A 16 16.06 2.26 5.93
C ASP A 16 14.79 1.48 5.60
N GLU A 17 14.76 0.86 4.43
CA GLU A 17 13.58 0.12 3.99
C GLU A 17 13.23 -1.03 4.91
N SER A 18 14.19 -1.56 5.63
CA SER A 18 13.93 -2.65 6.55
C SER A 18 13.07 -2.22 7.74
N LEU A 19 12.92 -0.92 7.94
CA LEU A 19 12.09 -0.42 9.03
C LEU A 19 10.60 -0.35 8.67
N PHE A 20 10.25 -0.48 7.40
CA PHE A 20 8.85 -0.46 7.02
C PHE A 20 8.17 -1.74 7.47
N THR A 21 7.00 -1.60 8.09
CA THR A 21 6.23 -2.74 8.57
C THR A 21 4.99 -3.00 7.74
N ARG A 22 4.58 -2.04 6.93
CA ARG A 22 3.37 -2.16 6.13
C ARG A 22 3.58 -1.52 4.78
N VAL A 23 2.78 -1.96 3.82
CA VAL A 23 2.66 -1.29 2.52
C VAL A 23 1.23 -0.80 2.38
N VAL A 24 1.07 0.37 1.77
CA VAL A 24 -0.22 0.92 1.42
C VAL A 24 -0.13 1.28 -0.05
N VAL A 25 -1.04 0.76 -0.85
CA VAL A 25 -0.92 0.84 -2.30
C VAL A 25 -2.12 1.55 -2.89
N VAL A 26 -1.90 2.75 -3.41
CA VAL A 26 -2.93 3.44 -4.17
C VAL A 26 -2.94 2.79 -5.55
N CYS A 27 -4.00 2.09 -5.87
CA CYS A 27 -4.07 1.29 -7.09
C CYS A 27 -5.06 1.91 -8.06
N ARG A 28 -4.65 2.02 -9.32
CA ARG A 28 -5.50 2.55 -10.36
C ARG A 28 -5.68 1.50 -11.45
N HIS A 29 -6.94 1.33 -11.87
CA HIS A 29 -7.28 0.48 -13.00
C HIS A 29 -8.00 1.36 -14.00
N GLY A 30 -7.34 1.64 -15.12
CA GLY A 30 -7.85 2.63 -16.05
C GLY A 30 -7.88 4.00 -15.40
N GLN A 31 -9.03 4.63 -15.36
CA GLN A 31 -9.19 5.94 -14.74
C GLN A 31 -9.82 5.86 -13.36
N LYS A 32 -9.95 4.67 -12.82
CA LYS A 32 -10.62 4.47 -11.54
C LYS A 32 -9.64 3.99 -10.48
N PHE A 33 -9.81 4.48 -9.28
CA PHE A 33 -9.03 3.99 -8.16
C PHE A 33 -9.72 2.78 -7.55
N VAL A 34 -8.91 1.86 -7.03
CA VAL A 34 -9.41 0.60 -6.49
C VAL A 34 -9.44 0.69 -4.98
N TYR A 35 -10.58 0.39 -4.42
CA TYR A 35 -10.76 0.29 -2.97
C TYR A 35 -11.22 -1.12 -2.63
N VAL A 36 -10.88 -1.57 -1.44
CA VAL A 36 -11.26 -2.89 -0.99
C VAL A 36 -12.06 -2.78 0.30
N ARG A 37 -12.93 -3.74 0.51
CA ARG A 37 -13.71 -3.80 1.72
C ARG A 37 -13.63 -5.21 2.27
N GLN A 38 -13.18 -5.32 3.51
CA GLN A 38 -13.10 -6.63 4.12
C GLN A 38 -14.48 -7.13 4.46
N LYS A 39 -14.64 -8.44 4.37
CA LYS A 39 -15.89 -9.07 4.69
C LYS A 39 -16.28 -8.71 6.12
N GLY A 40 -17.49 -8.26 6.31
CA GLY A 40 -17.99 -7.88 7.61
C GLY A 40 -17.74 -6.44 8.01
N LYS A 41 -16.96 -5.69 7.21
CA LYS A 41 -16.75 -4.28 7.45
C LYS A 41 -17.51 -3.44 6.47
N GLU A 42 -17.93 -2.27 6.92
CA GLU A 42 -18.70 -1.38 6.06
C GLU A 42 -17.88 -0.33 5.37
N THR A 43 -16.62 -0.14 5.78
CA THR A 43 -15.79 0.90 5.22
C THR A 43 -14.94 0.38 4.08
N TRP A 44 -14.72 1.23 3.09
CA TRP A 44 -13.83 0.94 1.98
C TRP A 44 -12.44 1.43 2.35
N GLU A 45 -11.43 0.65 1.97
CA GLU A 45 -10.05 0.95 2.34
C GLU A 45 -9.15 0.90 1.12
N ILE A 46 -8.04 1.61 1.20
CA ILE A 46 -6.99 1.51 0.21
C ILE A 46 -6.27 0.18 0.42
N PRO A 47 -5.97 -0.56 -0.65
CA PRO A 47 -5.29 -1.85 -0.50
C PRO A 47 -3.97 -1.74 0.24
N GLY A 48 -3.61 -2.78 0.95
CA GLY A 48 -2.34 -2.83 1.66
C GLY A 48 -2.35 -3.86 2.76
N GLY A 49 -1.27 -3.95 3.48
CA GLY A 49 -1.16 -4.88 4.58
C GLY A 49 0.24 -4.93 5.16
N LYS A 50 0.44 -5.87 6.06
CA LYS A 50 1.71 -6.02 6.75
C LYS A 50 2.75 -6.67 5.85
N ILE A 51 3.99 -6.23 6.01
CA ILE A 51 5.13 -6.91 5.41
C ILE A 51 5.49 -8.05 6.35
N GLU A 52 5.53 -9.27 5.82
CA GLU A 52 5.79 -10.43 6.63
C GLU A 52 7.28 -10.66 6.80
N PRO A 53 7.70 -11.43 7.82
CA PRO A 53 9.12 -11.70 8.00
C PRO A 53 9.73 -12.30 6.74
N ASN A 54 10.92 -11.82 6.39
CA ASN A 54 11.66 -12.30 5.21
C ASN A 54 11.01 -11.93 3.87
N GLU A 55 10.06 -11.03 3.90
CA GLU A 55 9.40 -10.57 2.71
C GLU A 55 9.91 -9.18 2.36
N THR A 56 10.16 -8.91 1.09
CA THR A 56 10.50 -7.55 0.66
C THR A 56 9.22 -6.74 0.52
N TRP A 57 9.34 -5.41 0.49
CA TRP A 57 8.16 -4.58 0.32
C TRP A 57 7.53 -4.83 -1.05
N GLN A 58 8.35 -5.14 -2.07
CA GLN A 58 7.83 -5.44 -3.40
C GLN A 58 6.97 -6.71 -3.36
N SER A 59 7.48 -7.72 -2.69
CA SER A 59 6.75 -8.97 -2.56
C SER A 59 5.47 -8.79 -1.77
N ALA A 60 5.55 -8.02 -0.68
CA ALA A 60 4.38 -7.75 0.15
C ALA A 60 3.30 -7.00 -0.63
N ALA A 61 3.70 -5.98 -1.39
CA ALA A 61 2.75 -5.19 -2.16
C ALA A 61 2.05 -6.05 -3.23
N ARG A 62 2.81 -6.90 -3.91
CA ARG A 62 2.22 -7.78 -4.93
C ARG A 62 1.29 -8.80 -4.31
N ARG A 63 1.69 -9.37 -3.19
CA ARG A 63 0.87 -10.36 -2.49
C ARG A 63 -0.44 -9.73 -2.02
N GLU A 64 -0.36 -8.56 -1.38
CA GLU A 64 -1.56 -7.92 -0.87
C GLU A 64 -2.50 -7.49 -2.00
N LEU A 65 -1.96 -6.96 -3.08
CA LEU A 65 -2.80 -6.59 -4.22
C LEU A 65 -3.49 -7.81 -4.82
N PHE A 66 -2.76 -8.91 -4.96
CA PHE A 66 -3.36 -10.11 -5.50
C PHE A 66 -4.45 -10.66 -4.57
N GLU A 67 -4.18 -10.69 -3.28
CA GLU A 67 -5.14 -11.22 -2.31
C GLU A 67 -6.41 -10.37 -2.26
N GLU A 68 -6.26 -9.07 -2.38
CA GLU A 68 -7.40 -8.17 -2.19
C GLU A 68 -8.11 -7.81 -3.48
N THR A 69 -7.43 -7.81 -4.60
CA THR A 69 -8.03 -7.38 -5.87
C THR A 69 -7.94 -8.40 -6.98
N GLY A 70 -7.11 -9.42 -6.83
CA GLY A 70 -6.85 -10.38 -7.91
C GLY A 70 -5.89 -9.88 -8.96
N ALA A 71 -5.34 -8.69 -8.81
CA ALA A 71 -4.46 -8.12 -9.81
C ALA A 71 -3.13 -8.87 -9.87
N LYS A 72 -2.68 -9.20 -11.06
CA LYS A 72 -1.44 -9.93 -11.27
C LYS A 72 -0.38 -9.13 -12.00
N GLU A 73 -0.80 -8.26 -12.92
CA GLU A 73 0.13 -7.50 -13.73
C GLU A 73 -0.09 -6.03 -13.50
N PHE A 74 0.87 -5.39 -12.87
CA PHE A 74 0.79 -3.98 -12.58
C PHE A 74 2.19 -3.43 -12.39
N LYS A 75 2.31 -2.12 -12.53
CA LYS A 75 3.54 -1.42 -12.28
C LYS A 75 3.47 -0.83 -10.88
N LEU A 76 4.51 -1.08 -10.08
CA LEU A 76 4.60 -0.54 -8.73
C LEU A 76 5.59 0.61 -8.69
N GLU A 77 5.20 1.71 -8.07
CA GLU A 77 6.10 2.82 -7.85
C GLU A 77 6.02 3.26 -6.41
N PRO A 78 7.13 3.26 -5.68
CA PRO A 78 7.11 3.80 -4.33
C PRO A 78 6.99 5.32 -4.38
N ILE A 79 6.21 5.88 -3.47
CA ILE A 79 5.98 7.31 -3.40
C ILE A 79 6.75 7.91 -2.24
N CYS A 80 6.54 7.41 -1.05
CA CYS A 80 7.21 7.92 0.15
C CYS A 80 6.97 6.98 1.30
N GLY A 81 7.74 7.15 2.35
CA GLY A 81 7.44 6.50 3.62
C GLY A 81 6.60 7.43 4.48
N TYR A 82 5.87 6.88 5.40
CA TYR A 82 5.17 7.68 6.39
C TYR A 82 5.03 6.90 7.68
N LYS A 83 4.78 7.61 8.75
CA LYS A 83 4.68 6.99 10.07
C LYS A 83 3.56 7.64 10.84
N ILE A 84 2.64 6.85 11.36
CA ILE A 84 1.68 7.28 12.35
C ILE A 84 2.09 6.68 13.68
N SER A 85 2.18 5.39 13.77
CA SER A 85 2.73 4.71 14.93
C SER A 85 3.88 3.80 14.52
N LYS A 86 3.80 3.23 13.32
CA LYS A 86 4.84 2.38 12.77
C LYS A 86 5.13 2.78 11.34
N PRO A 87 6.37 2.65 10.89
CA PRO A 87 6.71 3.05 9.53
C PRO A 87 5.99 2.24 8.47
N ALA A 88 5.50 2.91 7.46
CA ALA A 88 4.82 2.30 6.33
C ALA A 88 5.32 2.91 5.04
N LEU A 89 5.26 2.13 3.97
CA LEU A 89 5.65 2.59 2.66
C LEU A 89 4.40 2.78 1.81
N LEU A 90 4.28 3.96 1.22
CA LEU A 90 3.19 4.27 0.32
C LEU A 90 3.64 4.05 -1.10
N LEU A 91 2.85 3.29 -1.85
CA LEU A 91 3.14 2.97 -3.24
C LEU A 91 2.00 3.35 -4.13
N PHE A 92 2.30 3.47 -5.41
CA PHE A 92 1.30 3.61 -6.44
C PHE A 92 1.40 2.40 -7.37
N ALA A 93 0.27 1.80 -7.69
CA ALA A 93 0.21 0.69 -8.62
C ALA A 93 -0.73 1.02 -9.76
N GLU A 94 -0.31 0.70 -10.95
CA GLU A 94 -1.15 0.85 -12.12
C GLU A 94 -1.32 -0.51 -12.75
N ASP A 95 -2.57 -0.91 -12.91
CA ASP A 95 -2.88 -2.21 -13.51
C ASP A 95 -2.63 -2.12 -15.00
N ARG A 96 -1.70 -2.93 -15.47
CA ARG A 96 -1.33 -2.92 -16.87
C ARG A 96 -2.25 -3.74 -17.74
N LYS A 97 -3.03 -4.60 -17.15
CA LYS A 97 -4.03 -5.31 -17.89
C LYS A 97 -5.27 -4.51 -17.90
N SER A 98 -5.18 -3.32 -18.41
CA SER A 98 -6.36 -2.56 -18.53
C SER A 98 -7.25 -3.33 -19.43
N VAL A 99 -8.36 -3.54 -18.95
CA VAL A 99 -9.32 -4.19 -19.72
C VAL A 99 -9.83 -3.29 -20.74
N VAL A 100 -9.96 -3.82 -21.80
CA VAL A 100 -10.51 -3.11 -22.88
C VAL A 100 -11.98 -2.89 -22.72
#